data_7a879e145633bf7186cfa569b223b903
#
_entry.id   7a879e145633bf7186cfa569b223b903
#
_cell.length_a   1.000
_cell.length_b   1.000
_cell.length_c   1.000
_cell.angle_alpha   90.00
_cell.angle_beta   90.00
_cell.angle_gamma   90.00
#
_symmetry.space_group_name_H-M   'P 1'
#
loop_
_entity.id
_entity.type
_entity.pdbx_description
1 polymer ?
#
loop_
_entity_poly.entity_id
_entity_poly.type
_entity_poly.pdbx_seq_one_letter_code
_entity_poly.pdbx_strand_id
1 'polypeptide(L)'
;MTFNDILTKLNDFMYTYVLIVLLVGGGVYFTIRTKGVQFRLLMDGIKFMLEKAETDENGKKKVSSFQALMISTASRVGTGNIAGIATALAAGGPGAIFWMWLMALLGGASAFIESTLAQVYKVKENGQFRGGPSYYMEKALGKRWMGVWFSILLIICFAYGFNGLQAYNMSSALEYYIPNYANTNYPMILGIILAAATAFVIWGGVHRIGFISSVIVPVMAVLYILMGLVTMLLNIAELPGIFLMIFQKAFDVQAIAGGFAGSAVVIGIKRGLFSNEAGMGSAPNASASADVAHPVKQGLVQVISVFIDTILICSSTAMMLLVSGVEGQSGVLDGIPFVQKAISANVGEWGIHFITFSIFAFAFSSLIGNYFYAESNILFIKNSKVLLNVFRVTCIAAIFLGAQADFSLVWNLADVTMGFMAIVNIIAIFLLGNVALRVLADYEKQKKQGKNPMFYEDEVGLKGTVWKK
;
A
#
# COMPACT_ATOMS: atom_id res chain seq x y z
N MET A 1 29.85 -7.46 -11.38
CA MET A 1 28.63 -6.74 -11.00
C MET A 1 27.51 -7.78 -10.89
N THR A 2 27.03 -8.02 -9.70
CA THR A 2 25.94 -8.99 -9.47
C THR A 2 24.59 -8.39 -9.91
N PHE A 3 23.58 -9.24 -10.07
CA PHE A 3 22.21 -8.77 -10.36
C PHE A 3 21.71 -7.80 -9.28
N ASN A 4 22.00 -8.09 -8.01
CA ASN A 4 21.62 -7.23 -6.89
C ASN A 4 22.34 -5.86 -6.94
N ASP A 5 23.59 -5.78 -7.38
CA ASP A 5 24.31 -4.50 -7.55
C ASP A 5 23.63 -3.62 -8.61
N ILE A 6 23.09 -4.23 -9.67
CA ILE A 6 22.34 -3.49 -10.71
C ILE A 6 21.04 -2.94 -10.11
N LEU A 7 20.29 -3.77 -9.37
CA LEU A 7 19.06 -3.35 -8.72
C LEU A 7 19.32 -2.20 -7.73
N THR A 8 20.37 -2.28 -6.91
CA THR A 8 20.74 -1.24 -5.95
C THR A 8 21.02 0.09 -6.65
N LYS A 9 21.86 0.10 -7.70
CA LYS A 9 22.16 1.32 -8.44
C LYS A 9 20.94 1.93 -9.12
N LEU A 10 20.07 1.09 -9.68
CA LEU A 10 18.85 1.54 -10.32
C LEU A 10 17.86 2.10 -9.28
N ASN A 11 17.74 1.46 -8.13
CA ASN A 11 16.96 1.91 -6.99
C ASN A 11 17.41 3.30 -6.53
N ASP A 12 18.71 3.47 -6.25
CA ASP A 12 19.27 4.74 -5.80
C ASP A 12 19.05 5.86 -6.82
N PHE A 13 19.29 5.60 -8.11
CA PHE A 13 19.03 6.58 -9.16
C PHE A 13 17.55 6.99 -9.22
N MET A 14 16.64 6.01 -9.24
CA MET A 14 15.21 6.28 -9.39
C MET A 14 14.66 7.09 -8.20
N TYR A 15 14.98 6.71 -6.97
CA TYR A 15 14.43 7.38 -5.79
C TYR A 15 15.10 8.72 -5.52
N THR A 16 16.40 8.85 -5.79
CA THR A 16 17.12 10.09 -5.56
C THR A 16 16.73 11.21 -6.54
N TYR A 17 16.55 10.89 -7.82
CA TYR A 17 16.41 11.91 -8.85
C TYR A 17 15.02 11.99 -9.49
N VAL A 18 14.30 10.87 -9.60
CA VAL A 18 13.05 10.81 -10.37
C VAL A 18 11.83 10.79 -9.46
N LEU A 19 11.75 9.79 -8.60
CA LEU A 19 10.54 9.54 -7.81
C LEU A 19 10.29 10.60 -6.75
N ILE A 20 11.33 11.13 -6.10
CA ILE A 20 11.17 12.19 -5.12
C ILE A 20 10.49 13.42 -5.75
N VAL A 21 10.91 13.82 -6.95
CA VAL A 21 10.32 14.96 -7.67
C VAL A 21 8.89 14.66 -8.09
N LEU A 22 8.64 13.48 -8.66
CA LEU A 22 7.32 13.10 -9.15
C LEU A 22 6.31 12.92 -8.01
N LEU A 23 6.71 12.25 -6.92
CA LEU A 23 5.81 11.94 -5.80
C LEU A 23 5.50 13.19 -4.97
N VAL A 24 6.52 13.94 -4.55
CA VAL A 24 6.33 15.16 -3.76
C VAL A 24 5.69 16.24 -4.63
N GLY A 25 6.22 16.46 -5.83
CA GLY A 25 5.67 17.44 -6.77
C GLY A 25 4.23 17.11 -7.17
N GLY A 26 3.93 15.83 -7.43
CA GLY A 26 2.57 15.36 -7.72
C GLY A 26 1.63 15.54 -6.54
N GLY A 27 2.06 15.17 -5.34
CA GLY A 27 1.30 15.34 -4.11
C GLY A 27 0.98 16.81 -3.82
N VAL A 28 1.96 17.70 -3.96
CA VAL A 28 1.77 19.16 -3.82
C VAL A 28 0.83 19.70 -4.89
N TYR A 29 1.07 19.36 -6.16
CA TYR A 29 0.24 19.79 -7.28
C TYR A 29 -1.23 19.40 -7.08
N PHE A 30 -1.52 18.13 -6.77
CA PHE A 30 -2.88 17.70 -6.56
C PHE A 30 -3.49 18.24 -5.27
N THR A 31 -2.71 18.44 -4.21
CA THR A 31 -3.18 19.10 -2.99
C THR A 31 -3.66 20.52 -3.30
N ILE A 32 -2.89 21.29 -4.05
CA ILE A 32 -3.29 22.67 -4.44
C ILE A 32 -4.52 22.63 -5.36
N ARG A 33 -4.50 21.80 -6.42
CA ARG A 33 -5.56 21.73 -7.42
C ARG A 33 -6.90 21.26 -6.84
N THR A 34 -6.89 20.39 -5.85
CA THR A 34 -8.07 19.89 -5.14
C THR A 34 -8.44 20.75 -3.93
N LYS A 35 -7.68 21.82 -3.66
CA LYS A 35 -7.85 22.69 -2.48
C LYS A 35 -7.79 21.90 -1.17
N GLY A 36 -6.84 20.97 -1.07
CA GLY A 36 -6.65 20.14 0.12
C GLY A 36 -7.80 19.18 0.38
N VAL A 37 -8.30 18.48 -0.65
CA VAL A 37 -9.43 17.54 -0.57
C VAL A 37 -9.27 16.51 0.54
N GLN A 38 -8.06 16.02 0.74
CA GLN A 38 -7.69 15.02 1.75
C GLN A 38 -7.91 15.49 3.19
N PHE A 39 -7.94 16.80 3.42
CA PHE A 39 -8.24 17.39 4.74
C PHE A 39 -9.68 17.88 4.80
N ARG A 40 -10.10 18.63 3.79
CA ARG A 40 -11.38 19.31 3.74
C ARG A 40 -12.59 18.38 3.70
N LEU A 41 -12.46 17.24 3.03
CA LEU A 41 -13.51 16.23 2.89
C LEU A 41 -13.22 14.92 3.66
N LEU A 42 -12.28 14.95 4.61
CA LEU A 42 -11.90 13.78 5.41
C LEU A 42 -13.10 13.14 6.12
N MET A 43 -13.96 13.96 6.73
CA MET A 43 -15.15 13.49 7.43
C MET A 43 -16.19 12.84 6.50
N ASP A 44 -16.26 13.29 5.25
CA ASP A 44 -17.10 12.63 4.24
C ASP A 44 -16.55 11.24 3.91
N GLY A 45 -15.22 11.11 3.77
CA GLY A 45 -14.56 9.82 3.56
C GLY A 45 -14.89 8.81 4.67
N ILE A 46 -14.84 9.23 5.93
CA ILE A 46 -15.21 8.40 7.09
C ILE A 46 -16.70 7.98 7.01
N LYS A 47 -17.59 8.88 6.63
CA LYS A 47 -19.02 8.54 6.46
C LYS A 47 -19.22 7.51 5.34
N PHE A 48 -18.55 7.69 4.20
CA PHE A 48 -18.67 6.77 3.05
C PHE A 48 -18.09 5.38 3.33
N MET A 49 -17.05 5.31 4.16
CA MET A 49 -16.52 4.04 4.64
C MET A 49 -17.58 3.20 5.38
N LEU A 50 -18.48 3.86 6.12
CA LEU A 50 -19.53 3.22 6.93
C LEU A 50 -20.85 3.00 6.17
N GLU A 51 -20.97 3.43 4.90
CA GLU A 51 -22.15 3.18 4.10
C GLU A 51 -22.37 1.68 3.86
N LYS A 52 -23.62 1.24 4.03
CA LYS A 52 -24.00 -0.16 3.82
C LYS A 52 -23.95 -0.52 2.34
N ALA A 53 -23.57 -1.78 2.05
CA ALA A 53 -23.65 -2.33 0.70
C ALA A 53 -25.09 -2.36 0.21
N GLU A 54 -25.32 -1.95 -1.04
CA GLU A 54 -26.57 -2.17 -1.73
C GLU A 54 -26.70 -3.64 -2.15
N THR A 55 -27.93 -4.10 -2.36
CA THR A 55 -28.23 -5.40 -2.95
C THR A 55 -28.58 -5.24 -4.42
N ASP A 56 -28.18 -6.17 -5.26
CA ASP A 56 -28.61 -6.22 -6.66
C ASP A 56 -30.05 -6.77 -6.79
N GLU A 57 -30.57 -6.73 -7.99
CA GLU A 57 -31.96 -7.21 -8.33
C GLU A 57 -32.15 -8.69 -7.96
N ASN A 58 -31.08 -9.47 -7.82
CA ASN A 58 -31.11 -10.91 -7.48
C ASN A 58 -30.85 -11.13 -5.96
N GLY A 59 -30.88 -10.09 -5.12
CA GLY A 59 -30.66 -10.19 -3.69
C GLY A 59 -29.18 -10.40 -3.28
N LYS A 60 -28.24 -10.36 -4.23
CA LYS A 60 -26.81 -10.52 -3.94
C LYS A 60 -26.21 -9.19 -3.49
N LYS A 61 -25.47 -9.21 -2.38
CA LYS A 61 -24.76 -8.03 -1.89
C LYS A 61 -23.67 -7.60 -2.87
N LYS A 62 -23.69 -6.33 -3.25
CA LYS A 62 -22.64 -5.66 -4.03
C LYS A 62 -21.42 -5.40 -3.16
N VAL A 63 -20.25 -5.13 -3.77
CA VAL A 63 -19.05 -4.76 -3.04
C VAL A 63 -19.22 -3.37 -2.43
N SER A 64 -19.20 -3.27 -1.10
CA SER A 64 -19.32 -1.98 -0.39
C SER A 64 -18.02 -1.17 -0.43
N SER A 65 -18.15 0.12 -0.07
CA SER A 65 -16.98 0.99 0.15
C SER A 65 -16.04 0.41 1.21
N PHE A 66 -16.59 -0.16 2.29
CA PHE A 66 -15.80 -0.80 3.33
C PHE A 66 -15.04 -2.04 2.82
N GLN A 67 -15.70 -2.90 2.03
CA GLN A 67 -15.03 -4.07 1.47
C GLN A 67 -13.89 -3.69 0.52
N ALA A 68 -14.11 -2.70 -0.35
CA ALA A 68 -13.05 -2.18 -1.22
C ALA A 68 -11.90 -1.54 -0.43
N LEU A 69 -12.22 -0.83 0.66
CA LEU A 69 -11.23 -0.31 1.61
C LEU A 69 -10.43 -1.46 2.23
N MET A 70 -11.09 -2.52 2.70
CA MET A 70 -10.41 -3.65 3.34
C MET A 70 -9.51 -4.42 2.36
N ILE A 71 -9.91 -4.55 1.10
CA ILE A 71 -9.06 -5.16 0.06
C ILE A 71 -7.80 -4.28 -0.17
N SER A 72 -7.98 -2.96 -0.29
CA SER A 72 -6.84 -2.05 -0.48
C SER A 72 -5.95 -1.98 0.76
N THR A 73 -6.54 -1.99 1.95
CA THR A 73 -5.80 -1.97 3.22
C THR A 73 -5.10 -3.31 3.45
N ALA A 74 -5.67 -4.44 3.02
CA ALA A 74 -5.01 -5.74 3.10
C ALA A 74 -3.69 -5.80 2.32
N SER A 75 -3.62 -5.15 1.15
CA SER A 75 -2.38 -5.03 0.40
C SER A 75 -1.39 -4.09 1.08
N ARG A 76 -1.84 -2.91 1.50
CA ARG A 76 -1.00 -1.86 2.12
C ARG A 76 -0.47 -2.26 3.49
N VAL A 77 -1.37 -2.66 4.40
CA VAL A 77 -1.01 -3.04 5.77
C VAL A 77 -0.39 -4.43 5.77
N GLY A 78 0.89 -4.46 5.53
CA GLY A 78 1.71 -5.65 5.46
C GLY A 78 2.99 -5.51 6.28
N THR A 79 4.00 -6.25 5.87
CA THR A 79 5.32 -6.17 6.52
C THR A 79 5.99 -4.80 6.33
N GLY A 80 5.57 -4.00 5.36
CA GLY A 80 6.04 -2.63 5.17
C GLY A 80 5.82 -1.73 6.36
N ASN A 81 4.69 -1.88 7.05
CA ASN A 81 4.35 -1.10 8.24
C ASN A 81 5.16 -1.50 9.48
N ILE A 82 5.79 -2.66 9.47
CA ILE A 82 6.59 -3.20 10.57
C ILE A 82 8.07 -3.22 10.18
N ALA A 83 8.48 -4.13 9.31
CA ALA A 83 9.84 -4.26 8.84
C ALA A 83 10.32 -3.04 8.04
N GLY A 84 9.45 -2.44 7.22
CA GLY A 84 9.77 -1.25 6.44
C GLY A 84 10.06 -0.03 7.31
N ILE A 85 9.37 0.12 8.45
CA ILE A 85 9.66 1.18 9.43
C ILE A 85 10.99 0.93 10.14
N ALA A 86 11.25 -0.32 10.52
CA ALA A 86 12.53 -0.71 11.09
C ALA A 86 13.69 -0.41 10.12
N THR A 87 13.54 -0.78 8.86
CA THR A 87 14.50 -0.47 7.80
C THR A 87 14.65 1.05 7.58
N ALA A 88 13.55 1.81 7.66
CA ALA A 88 13.61 3.28 7.56
C ALA A 88 14.43 3.89 8.70
N LEU A 89 14.21 3.42 9.92
CA LEU A 89 14.95 3.90 11.10
C LEU A 89 16.42 3.46 11.09
N ALA A 90 16.69 2.21 10.71
CA ALA A 90 18.05 1.67 10.64
C ALA A 90 18.91 2.37 9.57
N ALA A 91 18.34 2.75 8.43
CA ALA A 91 19.05 3.35 7.31
C ALA A 91 18.99 4.88 7.28
N GLY A 92 17.81 5.46 7.58
CA GLY A 92 17.57 6.92 7.48
C GLY A 92 17.46 7.63 8.83
N GLY A 93 17.48 6.87 9.93
CA GLY A 93 17.32 7.41 11.28
C GLY A 93 15.91 7.96 11.56
N PRO A 94 15.69 8.58 12.74
CA PRO A 94 14.39 9.09 13.18
C PRO A 94 13.75 10.09 12.22
N GLY A 95 14.55 10.90 11.52
CA GLY A 95 14.06 11.89 10.56
C GLY A 95 13.29 11.30 9.38
N ALA A 96 13.52 10.03 9.03
CA ALA A 96 12.79 9.35 7.97
C ALA A 96 11.27 9.29 8.26
N ILE A 97 10.87 9.21 9.53
CA ILE A 97 9.46 9.17 9.95
C ILE A 97 8.72 10.46 9.58
N PHE A 98 9.36 11.62 9.76
CA PHE A 98 8.78 12.90 9.32
C PHE A 98 8.45 12.89 7.82
N TRP A 99 9.38 12.43 7.00
CA TRP A 99 9.19 12.37 5.54
C TRP A 99 8.14 11.35 5.12
N MET A 100 8.00 10.24 5.85
CA MET A 100 6.89 9.31 5.68
C MET A 100 5.53 9.97 5.97
N TRP A 101 5.41 10.73 7.07
CA TRP A 101 4.19 11.48 7.40
C TRP A 101 3.86 12.50 6.31
N LEU A 102 4.87 13.24 5.85
CA LEU A 102 4.68 14.21 4.77
C LEU A 102 4.17 13.52 3.49
N MET A 103 4.74 12.35 3.16
CA MET A 103 4.29 11.56 2.01
C MET A 103 2.85 11.08 2.16
N ALA A 104 2.39 10.69 3.34
CA ALA A 104 0.99 10.33 3.56
C ALA A 104 0.05 11.54 3.39
N LEU A 105 0.43 12.70 3.95
CA LEU A 105 -0.37 13.92 3.87
C LEU A 105 -0.50 14.44 2.43
N LEU A 106 0.60 14.48 1.68
CA LEU A 106 0.61 14.92 0.28
C LEU A 106 0.06 13.83 -0.65
N GLY A 107 0.48 12.59 -0.44
CA GLY A 107 0.06 11.44 -1.25
C GLY A 107 -1.44 11.16 -1.18
N GLY A 108 -2.11 11.55 -0.09
CA GLY A 108 -3.56 11.45 0.02
C GLY A 108 -4.31 12.13 -1.13
N ALA A 109 -3.80 13.26 -1.65
CA ALA A 109 -4.38 13.93 -2.82
C ALA A 109 -4.17 13.10 -4.11
N SER A 110 -3.00 12.48 -4.30
CA SER A 110 -2.74 11.59 -5.42
C SER A 110 -3.62 10.34 -5.37
N ALA A 111 -3.77 9.73 -4.18
CA ALA A 111 -4.64 8.58 -3.95
C ALA A 111 -6.12 8.91 -4.25
N PHE A 112 -6.57 10.13 -3.89
CA PHE A 112 -7.89 10.63 -4.26
C PHE A 112 -8.09 10.69 -5.77
N ILE A 113 -7.13 11.28 -6.51
CA ILE A 113 -7.22 11.44 -7.96
C ILE A 113 -7.26 10.08 -8.66
N GLU A 114 -6.28 9.20 -8.38
CA GLU A 114 -6.18 7.90 -9.04
C GLU A 114 -7.39 7.00 -8.76
N SER A 115 -7.91 7.01 -7.53
CA SER A 115 -9.05 6.20 -7.15
C SER A 115 -10.37 6.74 -7.70
N THR A 116 -10.51 8.07 -7.81
CA THR A 116 -11.65 8.70 -8.50
C THR A 116 -11.64 8.35 -9.99
N LEU A 117 -10.47 8.44 -10.66
CA LEU A 117 -10.33 8.03 -12.07
C LEU A 117 -10.66 6.55 -12.29
N ALA A 118 -10.20 5.67 -11.39
CA ALA A 118 -10.50 4.25 -11.49
C ALA A 118 -12.00 3.96 -11.39
N GLN A 119 -12.72 4.68 -10.55
CA GLN A 119 -14.18 4.59 -10.47
C GLN A 119 -14.87 5.15 -11.70
N VAL A 120 -14.41 6.27 -12.26
CA VAL A 120 -14.98 6.86 -13.48
C VAL A 120 -14.89 5.89 -14.65
N TYR A 121 -13.73 5.25 -14.85
CA TYR A 121 -13.46 4.40 -16.01
C TYR A 121 -13.56 2.90 -15.73
N LYS A 122 -14.20 2.50 -14.62
CA LYS A 122 -14.45 1.09 -14.32
C LYS A 122 -15.30 0.41 -15.41
N VAL A 123 -15.21 -0.90 -15.49
CA VAL A 123 -16.03 -1.75 -16.37
C VAL A 123 -16.83 -2.74 -15.54
N LYS A 124 -17.95 -3.22 -16.08
CA LYS A 124 -18.73 -4.28 -15.48
C LYS A 124 -18.54 -5.56 -16.29
N GLU A 125 -17.90 -6.55 -15.69
CA GLU A 125 -17.64 -7.85 -16.31
C GLU A 125 -18.12 -8.97 -15.40
N ASN A 126 -18.88 -9.91 -15.93
CA ASN A 126 -19.45 -11.03 -15.17
C ASN A 126 -20.17 -10.60 -13.88
N GLY A 127 -20.88 -9.48 -13.92
CA GLY A 127 -21.62 -8.93 -12.78
C GLY A 127 -20.76 -8.22 -11.72
N GLN A 128 -19.46 -8.08 -11.93
CA GLN A 128 -18.53 -7.42 -11.02
C GLN A 128 -17.89 -6.19 -11.67
N PHE A 129 -17.59 -5.15 -10.86
CA PHE A 129 -16.82 -4.00 -11.31
C PHE A 129 -15.33 -4.29 -11.25
N ARG A 130 -14.61 -3.83 -12.27
CA ARG A 130 -13.16 -3.84 -12.38
C ARG A 130 -12.68 -2.52 -12.95
N GLY A 131 -11.47 -2.12 -12.60
CA GLY A 131 -10.85 -0.88 -13.05
C GLY A 131 -9.45 -0.74 -12.50
N GLY A 132 -8.92 0.45 -12.61
CA GLY A 132 -7.57 0.78 -12.17
C GLY A 132 -6.81 1.54 -13.26
N PRO A 133 -5.50 1.76 -13.09
CA PRO A 133 -4.71 2.52 -14.03
C PRO A 133 -4.76 2.01 -15.47
N SER A 134 -4.67 0.72 -15.66
CA SER A 134 -4.73 0.10 -16.99
C SER A 134 -6.00 0.50 -17.75
N TYR A 135 -7.14 0.53 -17.05
CA TYR A 135 -8.43 0.87 -17.64
C TYR A 135 -8.56 2.35 -17.97
N TYR A 136 -8.10 3.27 -17.10
CA TYR A 136 -8.17 4.68 -17.45
C TYR A 136 -7.10 5.11 -18.47
N MET A 137 -5.95 4.44 -18.52
CA MET A 137 -4.98 4.64 -19.61
C MET A 137 -5.54 4.21 -20.97
N GLU A 138 -6.25 3.10 -21.02
CA GLU A 138 -6.92 2.65 -22.26
C GLU A 138 -8.10 3.54 -22.63
N LYS A 139 -9.05 3.75 -21.71
CA LYS A 139 -10.32 4.40 -22.01
C LYS A 139 -10.25 5.92 -22.13
N ALA A 140 -9.45 6.56 -21.26
CA ALA A 140 -9.34 8.01 -21.21
C ALA A 140 -8.24 8.56 -22.11
N LEU A 141 -7.07 7.89 -22.19
CA LEU A 141 -5.96 8.32 -23.04
C LEU A 141 -5.97 7.65 -24.41
N GLY A 142 -6.82 6.62 -24.64
CA GLY A 142 -6.80 5.84 -25.88
C GLY A 142 -5.53 5.00 -26.07
N LYS A 143 -4.75 4.78 -24.99
CA LYS A 143 -3.43 4.14 -25.05
C LYS A 143 -3.42 2.78 -24.34
N ARG A 144 -4.02 1.77 -25.00
CA ARG A 144 -4.02 0.39 -24.49
C ARG A 144 -2.60 -0.13 -24.20
N TRP A 145 -1.60 0.19 -25.01
CA TRP A 145 -0.22 -0.22 -24.80
C TRP A 145 0.33 0.24 -23.45
N MET A 146 -0.01 1.47 -23.03
CA MET A 146 0.40 2.03 -21.74
C MET A 146 -0.29 1.26 -20.59
N GLY A 147 -1.58 0.93 -20.74
CA GLY A 147 -2.31 0.11 -19.78
C GLY A 147 -1.73 -1.31 -19.64
N VAL A 148 -1.35 -1.93 -20.76
CA VAL A 148 -0.69 -3.26 -20.75
C VAL A 148 0.68 -3.18 -20.08
N TRP A 149 1.47 -2.15 -20.38
CA TRP A 149 2.77 -1.94 -19.74
C TRP A 149 2.64 -1.75 -18.24
N PHE A 150 1.71 -0.90 -17.80
CA PHE A 150 1.39 -0.74 -16.37
C PHE A 150 0.96 -2.07 -15.72
N SER A 151 0.10 -2.85 -16.39
CA SER A 151 -0.34 -4.16 -15.89
C SER A 151 0.82 -5.13 -15.69
N ILE A 152 1.77 -5.18 -16.63
CA ILE A 152 2.97 -6.03 -16.51
C ILE A 152 3.81 -5.59 -15.30
N LEU A 153 4.05 -4.28 -15.15
CA LEU A 153 4.80 -3.74 -14.01
C LEU A 153 4.11 -4.05 -12.68
N LEU A 154 2.79 -3.89 -12.59
CA LEU A 154 2.01 -4.21 -11.41
C LEU A 154 2.09 -5.69 -11.06
N ILE A 155 1.97 -6.58 -12.06
CA ILE A 155 2.07 -8.04 -11.83
C ILE A 155 3.46 -8.38 -11.30
N ILE A 156 4.52 -7.84 -11.89
CA ILE A 156 5.90 -8.09 -11.43
C ILE A 156 6.10 -7.55 -10.02
N CYS A 157 5.62 -6.35 -9.73
CA CYS A 157 5.75 -5.73 -8.42
C CYS A 157 4.98 -6.50 -7.34
N PHE A 158 3.67 -6.71 -7.54
CA PHE A 158 2.80 -7.22 -6.49
C PHE A 158 2.82 -8.73 -6.36
N ALA A 159 2.71 -9.46 -7.49
CA ALA A 159 2.64 -10.92 -7.43
C ALA A 159 3.99 -11.59 -7.16
N TYR A 160 5.09 -10.95 -7.55
CA TYR A 160 6.42 -11.53 -7.38
C TYR A 160 7.26 -10.75 -6.35
N GLY A 161 7.49 -9.44 -6.55
CA GLY A 161 8.32 -8.64 -5.66
C GLY A 161 7.74 -8.54 -4.25
N PHE A 162 6.55 -7.99 -4.12
CA PHE A 162 5.92 -7.78 -2.81
C PHE A 162 5.53 -9.10 -2.14
N ASN A 163 4.98 -10.07 -2.88
CA ASN A 163 4.66 -11.37 -2.29
C ASN A 163 5.89 -12.13 -1.83
N GLY A 164 6.98 -12.06 -2.57
CA GLY A 164 8.27 -12.59 -2.13
C GLY A 164 8.76 -11.93 -0.85
N LEU A 165 8.65 -10.59 -0.78
CA LEU A 165 9.03 -9.82 0.41
C LEU A 165 8.15 -10.14 1.63
N GLN A 166 6.83 -10.30 1.46
CA GLN A 166 5.95 -10.72 2.55
C GLN A 166 6.37 -12.09 3.09
N ALA A 167 6.60 -13.06 2.20
CA ALA A 167 7.02 -14.41 2.57
C ALA A 167 8.38 -14.41 3.28
N TYR A 168 9.35 -13.62 2.78
CA TYR A 168 10.65 -13.43 3.43
C TYR A 168 10.50 -12.91 4.87
N ASN A 169 9.72 -11.85 5.08
CA ASN A 169 9.57 -11.27 6.41
C ASN A 169 8.85 -12.20 7.40
N MET A 170 7.90 -13.03 6.92
CA MET A 170 7.32 -14.09 7.75
C MET A 170 8.37 -15.14 8.13
N SER A 171 9.29 -15.46 7.22
CA SER A 171 10.42 -16.36 7.47
C SER A 171 11.37 -15.75 8.50
N SER A 172 11.80 -14.52 8.32
CA SER A 172 12.70 -13.81 9.25
C SER A 172 12.12 -13.65 10.67
N ALA A 173 10.80 -13.59 10.81
CA ALA A 173 10.16 -13.53 12.13
C ALA A 173 10.39 -14.81 12.98
N LEU A 174 10.77 -15.92 12.36
CA LEU A 174 11.06 -17.18 13.05
C LEU A 174 12.54 -17.33 13.47
N GLU A 175 13.42 -16.46 13.02
CA GLU A 175 14.84 -16.49 13.37
C GLU A 175 15.08 -16.41 14.89
N TYR A 176 14.23 -15.69 15.61
CA TYR A 176 14.28 -15.62 17.06
C TYR A 176 14.07 -16.99 17.74
N TYR A 177 13.21 -17.83 17.18
CA TYR A 177 12.81 -19.10 17.79
C TYR A 177 13.72 -20.27 17.43
N ILE A 178 14.43 -20.17 16.30
CA ILE A 178 15.17 -21.27 15.70
C ILE A 178 16.61 -20.82 15.42
N PRO A 179 17.59 -21.30 16.20
CA PRO A 179 19.00 -21.00 15.96
C PRO A 179 19.43 -21.40 14.55
N ASN A 180 20.22 -20.53 13.89
CA ASN A 180 20.71 -20.75 12.53
C ASN A 180 19.61 -21.02 11.49
N TYR A 181 18.43 -20.39 11.67
CA TYR A 181 17.22 -20.59 10.88
C TYR A 181 17.48 -20.68 9.37
N ALA A 182 18.25 -19.75 8.80
CA ALA A 182 18.55 -19.69 7.38
C ALA A 182 19.27 -20.94 6.83
N ASN A 183 20.00 -21.67 7.67
CA ASN A 183 20.74 -22.89 7.29
C ASN A 183 19.95 -24.18 7.60
N THR A 184 18.69 -24.06 7.93
CA THR A 184 17.78 -25.18 8.23
C THR A 184 16.80 -25.42 7.08
N ASN A 185 15.98 -26.47 7.18
CA ASN A 185 14.87 -26.71 6.25
C ASN A 185 13.60 -25.92 6.59
N TYR A 186 13.58 -25.14 7.68
CA TYR A 186 12.37 -24.41 8.11
C TYR A 186 11.91 -23.33 7.12
N PRO A 187 12.79 -22.54 6.46
CA PRO A 187 12.34 -21.60 5.42
C PRO A 187 11.59 -22.28 4.28
N MET A 188 12.06 -23.47 3.85
CA MET A 188 11.39 -24.27 2.82
C MET A 188 10.03 -24.78 3.29
N ILE A 189 9.96 -25.32 4.52
CA ILE A 189 8.70 -25.83 5.11
C ILE A 189 7.68 -24.68 5.22
N LEU A 190 8.10 -23.54 5.76
CA LEU A 190 7.25 -22.34 5.84
C LEU A 190 6.78 -21.91 4.45
N GLY A 191 7.67 -21.85 3.47
CA GLY A 191 7.34 -21.51 2.09
C GLY A 191 6.25 -22.42 1.50
N ILE A 192 6.31 -23.75 1.77
CA ILE A 192 5.25 -24.70 1.36
C ILE A 192 3.93 -24.39 2.05
N ILE A 193 3.94 -24.13 3.37
CA ILE A 193 2.74 -23.82 4.14
C ILE A 193 2.09 -22.53 3.62
N LEU A 194 2.86 -21.48 3.40
CA LEU A 194 2.37 -20.19 2.89
C LEU A 194 1.82 -20.32 1.47
N ALA A 195 2.52 -21.05 0.60
CA ALA A 195 2.10 -21.35 -0.74
C ALA A 195 0.76 -22.09 -0.76
N ALA A 196 0.62 -23.14 0.05
CA ALA A 196 -0.61 -23.92 0.17
C ALA A 196 -1.78 -23.10 0.76
N ALA A 197 -1.54 -22.34 1.83
CA ALA A 197 -2.56 -21.47 2.44
C ALA A 197 -3.04 -20.39 1.48
N THR A 198 -2.11 -19.74 0.77
CA THR A 198 -2.45 -18.73 -0.25
C THR A 198 -3.21 -19.37 -1.41
N ALA A 199 -2.78 -20.52 -1.91
CA ALA A 199 -3.50 -21.28 -2.93
C ALA A 199 -4.93 -21.55 -2.53
N PHE A 200 -5.17 -22.07 -1.33
CA PHE A 200 -6.52 -22.34 -0.81
C PHE A 200 -7.42 -21.09 -0.86
N VAL A 201 -6.88 -19.91 -0.54
CA VAL A 201 -7.67 -18.66 -0.56
C VAL A 201 -7.94 -18.18 -1.97
N ILE A 202 -6.91 -18.10 -2.84
CA ILE A 202 -7.05 -17.47 -4.17
C ILE A 202 -7.91 -18.30 -5.13
N TRP A 203 -7.94 -19.63 -5.01
CA TRP A 203 -8.88 -20.46 -5.78
C TRP A 203 -10.35 -20.29 -5.34
N GLY A 204 -10.60 -19.68 -4.17
CA GLY A 204 -11.94 -19.33 -3.71
C GLY A 204 -12.51 -18.04 -4.33
N GLY A 205 -11.69 -17.29 -5.09
CA GLY A 205 -12.08 -16.09 -5.80
C GLY A 205 -12.29 -14.85 -4.94
N VAL A 206 -12.72 -13.75 -5.59
CA VAL A 206 -12.80 -12.40 -5.00
C VAL A 206 -13.63 -12.32 -3.71
N HIS A 207 -14.72 -13.07 -3.62
CA HIS A 207 -15.56 -13.07 -2.41
C HIS A 207 -14.83 -13.61 -1.19
N ARG A 208 -14.04 -14.70 -1.34
CA ARG A 208 -13.23 -15.26 -0.24
C ARG A 208 -12.13 -14.31 0.15
N ILE A 209 -11.45 -13.70 -0.82
CA ILE A 209 -10.42 -12.69 -0.60
C ILE A 209 -11.01 -11.53 0.20
N GLY A 210 -12.11 -10.93 -0.25
CA GLY A 210 -12.76 -9.82 0.43
C GLY A 210 -13.24 -10.16 1.84
N PHE A 211 -13.79 -11.36 2.05
CA PHE A 211 -14.23 -11.81 3.37
C PHE A 211 -13.04 -11.94 4.34
N ILE A 212 -11.99 -12.66 3.96
CA ILE A 212 -10.81 -12.88 4.81
C ILE A 212 -10.14 -11.55 5.15
N SER A 213 -9.94 -10.67 4.15
CA SER A 213 -9.37 -9.34 4.38
C SER A 213 -10.23 -8.49 5.32
N SER A 214 -11.57 -8.54 5.19
CA SER A 214 -12.48 -7.77 6.03
C SER A 214 -12.53 -8.22 7.50
N VAL A 215 -12.00 -9.39 7.81
CA VAL A 215 -11.90 -9.91 9.19
C VAL A 215 -10.50 -9.70 9.76
N ILE A 216 -9.47 -10.17 9.03
CA ILE A 216 -8.09 -10.15 9.54
C ILE A 216 -7.59 -8.71 9.71
N VAL A 217 -7.77 -7.86 8.69
CA VAL A 217 -7.15 -6.51 8.67
C VAL A 217 -7.63 -5.62 9.81
N PRO A 218 -8.95 -5.43 10.06
CA PRO A 218 -9.40 -4.55 11.14
C PRO A 218 -8.97 -5.05 12.53
N VAL A 219 -9.07 -6.36 12.76
CA VAL A 219 -8.72 -6.96 14.07
C VAL A 219 -7.23 -6.71 14.35
N MET A 220 -6.37 -7.03 13.38
CA MET A 220 -4.93 -6.86 13.57
C MET A 220 -4.51 -5.41 13.64
N ALA A 221 -5.09 -4.53 12.80
CA ALA A 221 -4.80 -3.10 12.85
C ALA A 221 -5.14 -2.49 14.22
N VAL A 222 -6.31 -2.84 14.78
CA VAL A 222 -6.72 -2.36 16.10
C VAL A 222 -5.78 -2.89 17.19
N LEU A 223 -5.48 -4.19 17.21
CA LEU A 223 -4.56 -4.77 18.19
C LEU A 223 -3.16 -4.17 18.11
N TYR A 224 -2.68 -3.94 16.88
CA TYR A 224 -1.37 -3.36 16.66
C TYR A 224 -1.28 -1.89 17.10
N ILE A 225 -2.30 -1.09 16.79
CA ILE A 225 -2.39 0.31 17.25
C ILE A 225 -2.51 0.36 18.77
N LEU A 226 -3.29 -0.54 19.39
CA LEU A 226 -3.39 -0.62 20.85
C LEU A 226 -2.03 -0.94 21.48
N MET A 227 -1.25 -1.87 20.92
CA MET A 227 0.09 -2.15 21.39
C MET A 227 0.99 -0.91 21.30
N GLY A 228 0.95 -0.18 20.18
CA GLY A 228 1.68 1.08 20.04
C GLY A 228 1.26 2.12 21.10
N LEU A 229 -0.04 2.26 21.35
CA LEU A 229 -0.55 3.17 22.38
C LEU A 229 -0.10 2.75 23.78
N VAL A 230 -0.16 1.46 24.13
CA VAL A 230 0.34 0.95 25.43
C VAL A 230 1.83 1.28 25.59
N THR A 231 2.63 1.00 24.57
CA THR A 231 4.07 1.29 24.59
C THR A 231 4.34 2.80 24.77
N MET A 232 3.61 3.67 24.08
CA MET A 232 3.71 5.12 24.25
C MET A 232 3.27 5.58 25.65
N LEU A 233 2.20 5.02 26.20
CA LEU A 233 1.74 5.36 27.56
C LEU A 233 2.73 4.95 28.64
N LEU A 234 3.37 3.78 28.50
CA LEU A 234 4.42 3.33 29.42
C LEU A 234 5.66 4.24 29.40
N ASN A 235 5.91 4.91 28.28
CA ASN A 235 7.08 5.78 28.05
C ASN A 235 6.66 7.22 27.77
N ILE A 236 5.58 7.71 28.35
CA ILE A 236 4.97 9.01 28.03
C ILE A 236 5.90 10.19 28.26
N ALA A 237 6.80 10.09 29.23
CA ALA A 237 7.78 11.12 29.54
C ALA A 237 8.83 11.35 28.43
N GLU A 238 9.10 10.32 27.62
CA GLU A 238 10.08 10.36 26.52
C GLU A 238 9.51 10.92 25.22
N LEU A 239 8.18 10.86 25.04
CA LEU A 239 7.53 11.24 23.79
C LEU A 239 7.89 12.65 23.30
N PRO A 240 7.91 13.71 24.14
CA PRO A 240 8.28 15.05 23.66
C PRO A 240 9.70 15.10 23.08
N GLY A 241 10.64 14.38 23.71
CA GLY A 241 12.03 14.26 23.22
C GLY A 241 12.11 13.51 21.89
N ILE A 242 11.33 12.44 21.74
CA ILE A 242 11.26 11.65 20.51
C ILE A 242 10.68 12.47 19.35
N PHE A 243 9.59 13.20 19.57
CA PHE A 243 9.05 14.09 18.54
C PHE A 243 10.07 15.16 18.13
N LEU A 244 10.72 15.80 19.11
CA LEU A 244 11.76 16.78 18.83
C LEU A 244 12.90 16.17 17.99
N MET A 245 13.35 14.97 18.35
CA MET A 245 14.38 14.23 17.63
C MET A 245 13.96 13.92 16.18
N ILE A 246 12.72 13.48 15.94
CA ILE A 246 12.19 13.24 14.59
C ILE A 246 12.29 14.51 13.74
N PHE A 247 11.82 15.65 14.26
CA PHE A 247 11.86 16.92 13.54
C PHE A 247 13.28 17.43 13.31
N GLN A 248 14.16 17.37 14.31
CA GLN A 248 15.55 17.80 14.17
C GLN A 248 16.31 16.95 13.15
N LYS A 249 16.15 15.63 13.20
CA LYS A 249 16.83 14.71 12.28
C LYS A 249 16.24 14.70 10.87
N ALA A 250 15.00 15.15 10.70
CA ALA A 250 14.39 15.27 9.37
C ALA A 250 15.11 16.32 8.48
N PHE A 251 15.72 17.35 9.08
CA PHE A 251 16.36 18.46 8.39
C PHE A 251 17.86 18.56 8.71
N ASP A 252 18.50 17.43 9.01
CA ASP A 252 19.94 17.36 9.24
C ASP A 252 20.71 17.60 7.93
N VAL A 253 21.10 18.88 7.71
CA VAL A 253 21.74 19.32 6.47
C VAL A 253 23.09 18.63 6.26
N GLN A 254 23.82 18.28 7.33
CA GLN A 254 25.12 17.60 7.21
C GLN A 254 24.94 16.16 6.72
N ALA A 255 23.93 15.45 7.25
CA ALA A 255 23.59 14.10 6.78
C ALA A 255 23.10 14.11 5.33
N ILE A 256 22.28 15.11 4.94
CA ILE A 256 21.79 15.27 3.56
C ILE A 256 22.95 15.57 2.60
N ALA A 257 23.86 16.45 2.96
CA ALA A 257 25.00 16.83 2.14
C ALA A 257 26.06 15.72 2.03
N GLY A 258 26.20 14.87 3.07
CA GLY A 258 27.14 13.75 3.09
C GLY A 258 26.74 12.57 2.21
N GLY A 259 25.44 12.43 1.89
CA GLY A 259 24.95 11.34 1.02
C GLY A 259 23.44 11.40 0.85
N PHE A 260 22.97 12.17 -0.16
CA PHE A 260 21.55 12.41 -0.34
C PHE A 260 20.73 11.11 -0.55
N ALA A 261 21.25 10.13 -1.27
CA ALA A 261 20.58 8.85 -1.51
C ALA A 261 20.26 8.06 -0.23
N GLY A 262 21.12 8.13 0.78
CA GLY A 262 20.91 7.51 2.10
C GLY A 262 20.27 8.43 3.14
N SER A 263 19.86 9.64 2.75
CA SER A 263 19.30 10.61 3.69
C SER A 263 17.92 10.21 4.21
N ALA A 264 17.56 10.74 5.37
CA ALA A 264 16.21 10.63 5.94
C ALA A 264 15.11 11.00 4.93
N VAL A 265 15.39 11.96 4.05
CA VAL A 265 14.46 12.41 2.99
C VAL A 265 14.13 11.28 2.02
N VAL A 266 15.15 10.72 1.36
CA VAL A 266 14.98 9.69 0.33
C VAL A 266 14.42 8.41 0.94
N ILE A 267 14.99 7.98 2.07
CA ILE A 267 14.55 6.78 2.78
C ILE A 267 13.10 6.93 3.24
N GLY A 268 12.73 8.06 3.85
CA GLY A 268 11.37 8.32 4.32
C GLY A 268 10.36 8.37 3.18
N ILE A 269 10.68 9.01 2.05
CA ILE A 269 9.81 9.04 0.86
C ILE A 269 9.65 7.63 0.27
N LYS A 270 10.73 6.87 0.15
CA LYS A 270 10.72 5.50 -0.37
C LYS A 270 9.87 4.56 0.50
N ARG A 271 10.08 4.55 1.80
CA ARG A 271 9.31 3.74 2.74
C ARG A 271 7.86 4.23 2.90
N GLY A 272 7.64 5.54 2.79
CA GLY A 272 6.30 6.13 2.72
C GLY A 272 5.50 5.62 1.52
N LEU A 273 6.08 5.67 0.32
CA LEU A 273 5.45 5.13 -0.89
C LEU A 273 5.16 3.63 -0.76
N PHE A 274 6.13 2.86 -0.24
CA PHE A 274 5.99 1.43 -0.03
C PHE A 274 4.80 1.10 0.89
N SER A 275 4.63 1.87 1.97
CA SER A 275 3.58 1.66 2.95
C SER A 275 2.21 2.09 2.40
N ASN A 276 2.05 3.36 2.01
CA ASN A 276 0.73 3.91 1.70
C ASN A 276 0.27 3.75 0.25
N GLU A 277 1.16 3.34 -0.66
CA GLU A 277 0.89 3.10 -2.08
C GLU A 277 0.28 4.32 -2.82
N ALA A 278 0.35 5.52 -2.28
CA ALA A 278 -0.31 6.70 -2.83
C ALA A 278 0.39 7.20 -4.10
N GLY A 279 -0.33 7.27 -5.21
CA GLY A 279 0.22 7.63 -6.51
C GLY A 279 0.89 6.48 -7.26
N MET A 280 0.95 5.29 -6.66
CA MET A 280 1.53 4.10 -7.28
C MET A 280 0.57 3.41 -8.26
N GLY A 281 -0.73 3.61 -8.09
CA GLY A 281 -1.75 3.04 -8.98
C GLY A 281 -2.21 1.63 -8.59
N SER A 282 -1.86 1.12 -7.43
CA SER A 282 -2.27 -0.21 -6.95
C SER A 282 -3.68 -0.19 -6.37
N ALA A 283 -3.92 0.64 -5.38
CA ALA A 283 -5.22 0.77 -4.69
C ALA A 283 -6.41 1.11 -5.59
N PRO A 284 -6.25 1.84 -6.70
CA PRO A 284 -7.31 2.03 -7.69
C PRO A 284 -7.97 0.75 -8.19
N ASN A 285 -7.25 -0.38 -8.24
CA ASN A 285 -7.82 -1.68 -8.61
C ASN A 285 -8.87 -2.18 -7.60
N ALA A 286 -8.64 -1.96 -6.30
CA ALA A 286 -9.65 -2.27 -5.28
C ALA A 286 -10.76 -1.23 -5.28
N SER A 287 -10.44 0.07 -5.37
CA SER A 287 -11.44 1.12 -5.33
C SER A 287 -12.47 0.99 -6.46
N ALA A 288 -12.05 0.56 -7.65
CA ALA A 288 -12.92 0.34 -8.79
C ALA A 288 -13.97 -0.78 -8.58
N SER A 289 -13.69 -1.74 -7.70
CA SER A 289 -14.59 -2.86 -7.42
C SER A 289 -15.86 -2.46 -6.65
N ALA A 290 -15.83 -1.32 -5.96
CA ALA A 290 -16.96 -0.84 -5.18
C ALA A 290 -18.11 -0.35 -6.05
N ASP A 291 -19.33 -0.68 -5.62
CA ASP A 291 -20.55 -0.11 -6.18
C ASP A 291 -20.97 1.09 -5.32
N VAL A 292 -20.83 2.28 -5.86
CA VAL A 292 -21.08 3.55 -5.18
C VAL A 292 -21.85 4.50 -6.08
N ALA A 293 -22.62 5.43 -5.51
CA ALA A 293 -23.41 6.38 -6.27
C ALA A 293 -22.58 7.47 -6.96
N HIS A 294 -21.35 7.73 -6.48
CA HIS A 294 -20.49 8.79 -7.03
C HIS A 294 -19.01 8.42 -6.90
N PRO A 295 -18.16 8.59 -7.96
CA PRO A 295 -16.74 8.23 -7.95
C PRO A 295 -15.92 8.86 -6.82
N VAL A 296 -16.20 10.10 -6.44
CA VAL A 296 -15.55 10.82 -5.35
C VAL A 296 -15.62 10.09 -4.01
N LYS A 297 -16.70 9.32 -3.77
CA LYS A 297 -16.83 8.53 -2.54
C LYS A 297 -15.65 7.59 -2.35
N GLN A 298 -15.26 6.86 -3.39
CA GLN A 298 -14.10 5.96 -3.31
C GLN A 298 -12.77 6.69 -3.29
N GLY A 299 -12.65 7.82 -3.98
CA GLY A 299 -11.48 8.69 -3.85
C GLY A 299 -11.22 9.09 -2.40
N LEU A 300 -12.26 9.53 -1.68
CA LEU A 300 -12.17 9.91 -0.27
C LEU A 300 -11.91 8.72 0.67
N VAL A 301 -12.52 7.57 0.40
CA VAL A 301 -12.27 6.34 1.18
C VAL A 301 -10.81 5.90 1.06
N GLN A 302 -10.19 6.04 -0.11
CA GLN A 302 -8.77 5.70 -0.27
C GLN A 302 -7.82 6.69 0.42
N VAL A 303 -8.21 7.95 0.58
CA VAL A 303 -7.48 8.90 1.46
C VAL A 303 -7.45 8.40 2.91
N ILE A 304 -8.60 7.93 3.43
CA ILE A 304 -8.69 7.35 4.78
C ILE A 304 -7.73 6.14 4.91
N SER A 305 -7.68 5.28 3.89
CA SER A 305 -6.75 4.14 3.87
C SER A 305 -5.29 4.57 4.00
N VAL A 306 -4.86 5.60 3.26
CA VAL A 306 -3.50 6.17 3.35
C VAL A 306 -3.19 6.66 4.77
N PHE A 307 -4.15 7.34 5.42
CA PHE A 307 -3.95 7.87 6.76
C PHE A 307 -3.94 6.77 7.83
N ILE A 308 -4.83 5.79 7.73
CA ILE A 308 -4.82 4.62 8.65
C ILE A 308 -3.48 3.90 8.54
N ASP A 309 -3.02 3.64 7.34
CA ASP A 309 -1.78 2.93 7.08
C ASP A 309 -0.56 3.66 7.68
N THR A 310 -0.32 4.88 7.24
CA THR A 310 0.94 5.57 7.57
C THR A 310 0.85 6.38 8.86
N ILE A 311 -0.22 7.16 9.06
CA ILE A 311 -0.31 8.04 10.25
C ILE A 311 -0.62 7.24 11.51
N LEU A 312 -1.39 6.14 11.41
CA LEU A 312 -1.71 5.33 12.59
C LEU A 312 -0.78 4.13 12.73
N ILE A 313 -0.76 3.20 11.76
CA ILE A 313 -0.06 1.92 11.92
C ILE A 313 1.46 2.10 11.86
N CYS A 314 2.00 2.81 10.85
CA CYS A 314 3.44 3.05 10.76
C CYS A 314 3.96 3.90 11.92
N SER A 315 3.18 4.89 12.38
CA SER A 315 3.56 5.69 13.55
C SER A 315 3.58 4.83 14.82
N SER A 316 2.66 3.87 14.98
CA SER A 316 2.70 2.93 16.09
C SER A 316 4.00 2.13 16.11
N THR A 317 4.44 1.60 14.95
CA THR A 317 5.75 0.93 14.84
C THR A 317 6.90 1.87 15.16
N ALA A 318 6.91 3.06 14.55
CA ALA A 318 7.99 4.04 14.76
C ALA A 318 8.12 4.41 16.25
N MET A 319 7.00 4.66 16.93
CA MET A 319 7.02 4.97 18.36
C MET A 319 7.49 3.79 19.21
N MET A 320 7.00 2.57 18.94
CA MET A 320 7.47 1.35 19.63
C MET A 320 8.98 1.17 19.51
N LEU A 321 9.56 1.48 18.35
CA LEU A 321 11.01 1.39 18.13
C LEU A 321 11.77 2.51 18.83
N LEU A 322 11.31 3.75 18.70
CA LEU A 322 12.04 4.93 19.23
C LEU A 322 12.02 5.01 20.76
N VAL A 323 10.90 4.65 21.41
CA VAL A 323 10.82 4.64 22.89
C VAL A 323 11.61 3.48 23.52
N SER A 324 11.98 2.45 22.75
CA SER A 324 12.76 1.31 23.25
C SER A 324 14.21 1.64 23.59
N GLY A 325 14.74 2.74 23.04
CA GLY A 325 16.16 3.08 23.12
C GLY A 325 17.09 2.12 22.37
N VAL A 326 16.54 1.11 21.68
CA VAL A 326 17.33 0.19 20.84
C VAL A 326 17.62 0.88 19.52
N GLU A 327 18.90 0.97 19.17
CA GLU A 327 19.33 1.53 17.90
C GLU A 327 19.41 0.45 16.82
N GLY A 328 18.72 0.68 15.70
CA GLY A 328 18.84 -0.12 14.48
C GLY A 328 20.08 0.29 13.69
N GLN A 329 20.65 -0.67 12.99
CA GLN A 329 21.77 -0.46 12.09
C GLN A 329 21.59 -1.30 10.85
N SER A 330 21.54 -0.64 9.69
CA SER A 330 21.36 -1.30 8.41
C SER A 330 22.40 -2.40 8.18
N GLY A 331 21.93 -3.60 7.82
CA GLY A 331 22.77 -4.78 7.61
C GLY A 331 23.29 -5.48 8.87
N VAL A 332 23.02 -4.97 10.08
CA VAL A 332 23.44 -5.57 11.37
C VAL A 332 22.24 -5.89 12.24
N LEU A 333 21.41 -4.89 12.53
CA LEU A 333 20.16 -5.03 13.27
C LEU A 333 19.07 -4.25 12.53
N ASP A 334 18.33 -4.92 11.67
CA ASP A 334 17.40 -4.34 10.72
C ASP A 334 16.14 -5.19 10.58
N GLY A 335 15.11 -4.68 9.91
CA GLY A 335 13.88 -5.42 9.62
C GLY A 335 13.21 -6.00 10.88
N ILE A 336 12.72 -7.22 10.77
CA ILE A 336 11.94 -7.88 11.84
C ILE A 336 12.76 -8.13 13.12
N PRO A 337 14.03 -8.61 13.06
CA PRO A 337 14.83 -8.77 14.26
C PRO A 337 15.00 -7.47 15.08
N PHE A 338 15.11 -6.33 14.40
CA PHE A 338 15.15 -5.03 15.08
C PHE A 338 13.82 -4.76 15.83
N VAL A 339 12.67 -4.98 15.18
CA VAL A 339 11.36 -4.76 15.81
C VAL A 339 11.18 -5.68 17.01
N GLN A 340 11.51 -6.96 16.88
CA GLN A 340 11.39 -7.94 17.98
C GLN A 340 12.26 -7.54 19.18
N LYS A 341 13.49 -7.12 18.94
CA LYS A 341 14.39 -6.65 19.99
C LYS A 341 13.88 -5.38 20.68
N ALA A 342 13.42 -4.40 19.92
CA ALA A 342 12.91 -3.15 20.43
C ALA A 342 11.64 -3.35 21.27
N ILE A 343 10.68 -4.14 20.78
CA ILE A 343 9.45 -4.38 21.54
C ILE A 343 9.71 -5.18 22.81
N SER A 344 10.66 -6.13 22.80
CA SER A 344 11.02 -6.88 24.02
C SER A 344 11.63 -5.99 25.09
N ALA A 345 12.34 -4.93 24.72
CA ALA A 345 12.86 -3.94 25.66
C ALA A 345 11.73 -3.15 26.37
N ASN A 346 10.59 -2.94 25.68
CA ASN A 346 9.46 -2.19 26.23
C ASN A 346 8.50 -3.03 27.08
N VAL A 347 8.16 -4.25 26.62
CA VAL A 347 7.08 -5.07 27.21
C VAL A 347 7.53 -6.50 27.53
N GLY A 348 8.83 -6.78 27.43
CA GLY A 348 9.39 -8.12 27.66
C GLY A 348 9.20 -9.08 26.49
N GLU A 349 9.60 -10.34 26.66
CA GLU A 349 9.61 -11.36 25.60
C GLU A 349 8.23 -11.62 24.97
N TRP A 350 7.14 -11.38 25.71
CA TRP A 350 5.79 -11.47 25.16
C TRP A 350 5.60 -10.60 23.90
N GLY A 351 6.25 -9.43 23.89
CA GLY A 351 6.21 -8.54 22.73
C GLY A 351 6.75 -9.17 21.44
N ILE A 352 7.74 -10.06 21.54
CA ILE A 352 8.29 -10.78 20.38
C ILE A 352 7.21 -11.68 19.77
N HIS A 353 6.47 -12.42 20.61
CA HIS A 353 5.39 -13.29 20.14
C HIS A 353 4.26 -12.48 19.49
N PHE A 354 3.93 -11.33 20.07
CA PHE A 354 2.94 -10.40 19.50
C PHE A 354 3.37 -9.89 18.11
N ILE A 355 4.64 -9.45 17.94
CA ILE A 355 5.18 -9.00 16.64
C ILE A 355 5.18 -10.15 15.65
N THR A 356 5.63 -11.33 16.03
CA THR A 356 5.63 -12.51 15.16
C THR A 356 4.22 -12.81 14.66
N PHE A 357 3.23 -12.86 15.54
CA PHE A 357 1.84 -13.06 15.17
C PHE A 357 1.32 -11.95 14.24
N SER A 358 1.65 -10.68 14.55
CA SER A 358 1.25 -9.53 13.74
C SER A 358 1.82 -9.60 12.33
N ILE A 359 3.10 -9.98 12.18
CA ILE A 359 3.76 -10.19 10.88
C ILE A 359 3.03 -11.26 10.07
N PHE A 360 2.71 -12.41 10.69
CA PHE A 360 2.00 -13.47 9.99
C PHE A 360 0.61 -13.02 9.50
N ALA A 361 -0.14 -12.32 10.33
CA ALA A 361 -1.47 -11.84 9.97
C ALA A 361 -1.43 -10.75 8.89
N PHE A 362 -0.57 -9.72 9.04
CA PHE A 362 -0.43 -8.64 8.06
C PHE A 362 0.15 -9.15 6.74
N ALA A 363 1.22 -9.92 6.78
CA ALA A 363 1.83 -10.46 5.56
C ALA A 363 0.86 -11.37 4.82
N PHE A 364 0.15 -12.25 5.52
CA PHE A 364 -0.81 -13.14 4.88
C PHE A 364 -1.95 -12.37 4.21
N SER A 365 -2.49 -11.33 4.86
CA SER A 365 -3.49 -10.46 4.24
C SER A 365 -2.94 -9.75 3.00
N SER A 366 -1.66 -9.33 3.03
CA SER A 366 -1.01 -8.68 1.88
C SER A 366 -0.78 -9.65 0.72
N LEU A 367 -0.38 -10.91 0.98
CA LEU A 367 -0.28 -11.93 -0.08
C LEU A 367 -1.58 -12.02 -0.89
N ILE A 368 -2.72 -11.99 -0.20
CA ILE A 368 -4.05 -12.09 -0.80
C ILE A 368 -4.45 -10.80 -1.53
N GLY A 369 -4.20 -9.63 -0.91
CA GLY A 369 -4.49 -8.32 -1.49
C GLY A 369 -3.66 -8.04 -2.75
N ASN A 370 -2.38 -8.36 -2.71
CA ASN A 370 -1.45 -8.25 -3.84
C ASN A 370 -1.87 -9.14 -5.01
N TYR A 371 -2.28 -10.37 -4.71
CA TYR A 371 -2.83 -11.27 -5.71
C TYR A 371 -4.08 -10.67 -6.38
N PHE A 372 -5.00 -10.08 -5.61
CA PHE A 372 -6.20 -9.44 -6.16
C PHE A 372 -5.88 -8.35 -7.19
N TYR A 373 -4.91 -7.48 -6.89
CA TYR A 373 -4.47 -6.45 -7.83
C TYR A 373 -3.88 -7.05 -9.10
N ALA A 374 -3.01 -8.03 -8.95
CA ALA A 374 -2.37 -8.69 -10.09
C ALA A 374 -3.37 -9.48 -10.94
N GLU A 375 -4.34 -10.19 -10.33
CA GLU A 375 -5.41 -10.87 -11.05
C GLU A 375 -6.22 -9.90 -11.92
N SER A 376 -6.58 -8.73 -11.40
CA SER A 376 -7.32 -7.71 -12.17
C SER A 376 -6.53 -7.27 -13.41
N ASN A 377 -5.21 -7.17 -13.30
CA ASN A 377 -4.35 -6.75 -14.40
C ASN A 377 -4.05 -7.88 -15.41
N ILE A 378 -3.97 -9.14 -14.97
CA ILE A 378 -3.94 -10.31 -15.88
C ILE A 378 -5.18 -10.33 -16.75
N LEU A 379 -6.35 -10.12 -16.15
CA LEU A 379 -7.63 -10.15 -16.88
C LEU A 379 -7.79 -8.95 -17.82
N PHE A 380 -7.20 -7.80 -17.48
CA PHE A 380 -7.11 -6.66 -18.41
C PHE A 380 -6.27 -6.99 -19.64
N ILE A 381 -5.10 -7.63 -19.48
CA ILE A 381 -4.24 -8.02 -20.60
C ILE A 381 -4.97 -9.01 -21.50
N LYS A 382 -5.47 -10.11 -20.91
CA LYS A 382 -6.23 -11.14 -21.63
C LYS A 382 -7.14 -11.91 -20.68
N ASN A 383 -8.43 -11.84 -20.90
CA ASN A 383 -9.43 -12.61 -20.15
C ASN A 383 -9.40 -14.10 -20.60
N SER A 384 -8.48 -14.87 -20.01
CA SER A 384 -8.24 -16.28 -20.31
C SER A 384 -8.06 -17.09 -19.03
N LYS A 385 -8.87 -18.15 -18.88
CA LYS A 385 -8.76 -19.07 -17.72
C LYS A 385 -7.40 -19.77 -17.66
N VAL A 386 -6.81 -20.10 -18.81
CA VAL A 386 -5.49 -20.74 -18.88
C VAL A 386 -4.41 -19.77 -18.37
N LEU A 387 -4.38 -18.54 -18.89
CA LEU A 387 -3.42 -17.52 -18.46
C LEU A 387 -3.55 -17.23 -16.96
N LEU A 388 -4.77 -17.13 -16.46
CA LEU A 388 -5.04 -16.92 -15.05
C LEU A 388 -4.51 -18.06 -14.17
N ASN A 389 -4.69 -19.32 -14.59
CA ASN A 389 -4.19 -20.46 -13.82
C ASN A 389 -2.66 -20.56 -13.86
N VAL A 390 -2.03 -20.27 -15.00
CA VAL A 390 -0.57 -20.18 -15.10
C VAL A 390 -0.05 -19.10 -14.16
N PHE A 391 -0.68 -17.93 -14.17
CA PHE A 391 -0.35 -16.82 -13.27
C PHE A 391 -0.48 -17.23 -11.79
N ARG A 392 -1.55 -17.93 -11.40
CA ARG A 392 -1.73 -18.42 -10.02
C ARG A 392 -0.58 -19.30 -9.58
N VAL A 393 -0.18 -20.24 -10.42
CA VAL A 393 0.94 -21.15 -10.13
C VAL A 393 2.26 -20.39 -9.97
N THR A 394 2.56 -19.44 -10.85
CA THR A 394 3.79 -18.64 -10.77
C THR A 394 3.80 -17.70 -9.56
N CYS A 395 2.64 -17.13 -9.18
CA CYS A 395 2.50 -16.31 -7.98
C CYS A 395 2.78 -17.14 -6.70
N ILE A 396 2.25 -18.36 -6.62
CA ILE A 396 2.50 -19.29 -5.51
C ILE A 396 3.97 -19.69 -5.45
N ALA A 397 4.60 -19.96 -6.61
CA ALA A 397 6.02 -20.25 -6.68
C ALA A 397 6.88 -19.08 -6.16
N ALA A 398 6.48 -17.83 -6.47
CA ALA A 398 7.18 -16.66 -5.95
C ALA A 398 7.09 -16.52 -4.42
N ILE A 399 5.95 -16.88 -3.81
CA ILE A 399 5.80 -16.93 -2.36
C ILE A 399 6.72 -17.99 -1.75
N PHE A 400 6.75 -19.19 -2.34
CA PHE A 400 7.63 -20.27 -1.90
C PHE A 400 9.12 -19.88 -1.96
N LEU A 401 9.55 -19.28 -3.07
CA LEU A 401 10.93 -18.84 -3.27
C LEU A 401 11.28 -17.65 -2.37
N GLY A 402 10.34 -16.72 -2.17
CA GLY A 402 10.52 -15.55 -1.33
C GLY A 402 10.80 -15.89 0.13
N ALA A 403 10.18 -16.95 0.66
CA ALA A 403 10.44 -17.40 2.04
C ALA A 403 11.89 -17.87 2.27
N GLN A 404 12.64 -18.16 1.19
CA GLN A 404 14.01 -18.67 1.21
C GLN A 404 15.02 -17.66 0.63
N ALA A 405 14.58 -16.43 0.29
CA ALA A 405 15.40 -15.46 -0.40
C ALA A 405 16.27 -14.62 0.55
N ASP A 406 17.19 -13.83 -0.02
CA ASP A 406 18.01 -12.87 0.72
C ASP A 406 17.28 -11.56 0.99
N PHE A 407 17.55 -10.94 2.15
CA PHE A 407 17.01 -9.63 2.56
C PHE A 407 17.20 -8.56 1.49
N SER A 408 18.45 -8.35 1.04
CA SER A 408 18.76 -7.27 0.11
C SER A 408 18.13 -7.46 -1.27
N LEU A 409 18.07 -8.72 -1.74
CA LEU A 409 17.48 -9.06 -3.04
C LEU A 409 15.97 -8.75 -3.07
N VAL A 410 15.21 -9.22 -2.05
CA VAL A 410 13.75 -9.04 -2.03
C VAL A 410 13.36 -7.57 -1.86
N TRP A 411 14.09 -6.81 -1.03
CA TRP A 411 13.85 -5.39 -0.85
C TRP A 411 14.18 -4.58 -2.11
N ASN A 412 15.33 -4.82 -2.72
CA ASN A 412 15.73 -4.11 -3.95
C ASN A 412 14.79 -4.42 -5.11
N LEU A 413 14.37 -5.67 -5.27
CA LEU A 413 13.42 -6.06 -6.32
C LEU A 413 12.06 -5.39 -6.11
N ALA A 414 11.55 -5.39 -4.88
CA ALA A 414 10.31 -4.73 -4.52
C ALA A 414 10.38 -3.21 -4.80
N ASP A 415 11.43 -2.54 -4.35
CA ASP A 415 11.62 -1.10 -4.51
C ASP A 415 11.72 -0.69 -5.99
N VAL A 416 12.52 -1.41 -6.80
CA VAL A 416 12.72 -1.09 -8.23
C VAL A 416 11.43 -1.27 -9.02
N THR A 417 10.72 -2.39 -8.81
CA THR A 417 9.47 -2.67 -9.53
C THR A 417 8.37 -1.69 -9.14
N MET A 418 8.27 -1.35 -7.86
CA MET A 418 7.38 -0.31 -7.33
C MET A 418 7.67 1.06 -7.97
N GLY A 419 8.94 1.44 -8.07
CA GLY A 419 9.34 2.72 -8.63
C GLY A 419 8.93 2.88 -10.09
N PHE A 420 9.16 1.87 -10.93
CA PHE A 420 8.72 1.90 -12.32
C PHE A 420 7.20 2.02 -12.45
N MET A 421 6.45 1.28 -11.64
CA MET A 421 5.01 1.32 -11.64
C MET A 421 4.49 2.72 -11.25
N ALA A 422 5.07 3.33 -10.20
CA ALA A 422 4.72 4.67 -9.75
C ALA A 422 4.98 5.74 -10.83
N ILE A 423 6.11 5.68 -11.54
CA ILE A 423 6.42 6.62 -12.62
C ILE A 423 5.33 6.60 -13.69
N VAL A 424 4.96 5.41 -14.18
CA VAL A 424 3.93 5.27 -15.22
C VAL A 424 2.58 5.80 -14.75
N ASN A 425 2.19 5.48 -13.51
CA ASN A 425 0.91 5.92 -12.97
C ASN A 425 0.86 7.43 -12.72
N ILE A 426 1.91 8.01 -12.14
CA ILE A 426 1.95 9.46 -11.87
C ILE A 426 1.82 10.25 -13.17
N ILE A 427 2.51 9.85 -14.23
CA ILE A 427 2.36 10.47 -15.56
C ILE A 427 0.90 10.40 -16.03
N ALA A 428 0.26 9.23 -15.90
CA ALA A 428 -1.13 9.07 -16.30
C ALA A 428 -2.09 9.96 -15.50
N ILE A 429 -1.93 10.03 -14.17
CA ILE A 429 -2.82 10.87 -13.34
C ILE A 429 -2.56 12.37 -13.54
N PHE A 430 -1.36 12.80 -13.91
CA PHE A 430 -1.12 14.18 -14.34
C PHE A 430 -1.89 14.52 -15.61
N LEU A 431 -1.87 13.65 -16.60
CA LEU A 431 -2.59 13.83 -17.86
C LEU A 431 -4.12 13.84 -17.67
N LEU A 432 -4.62 13.03 -16.74
CA LEU A 432 -6.06 12.82 -16.49
C LEU A 432 -6.60 13.60 -15.30
N GLY A 433 -5.78 14.30 -14.55
CA GLY A 433 -6.17 14.97 -13.31
C GLY A 433 -7.35 15.93 -13.48
N ASN A 434 -7.46 16.62 -14.61
CA ASN A 434 -8.57 17.51 -14.92
C ASN A 434 -9.93 16.78 -14.97
N VAL A 435 -9.97 15.50 -15.32
CA VAL A 435 -11.20 14.69 -15.27
C VAL A 435 -11.64 14.51 -13.82
N ALA A 436 -10.74 14.07 -12.95
CA ALA A 436 -11.04 13.91 -11.53
C ALA A 436 -11.46 15.24 -10.86
N LEU A 437 -10.85 16.35 -11.26
CA LEU A 437 -11.23 17.69 -10.77
C LEU A 437 -12.63 18.10 -11.19
N ARG A 438 -13.06 17.81 -12.42
CA ARG A 438 -14.45 18.03 -12.88
C ARG A 438 -15.45 17.19 -12.09
N VAL A 439 -15.11 15.92 -11.85
CA VAL A 439 -15.94 15.01 -11.05
C VAL A 439 -16.03 15.47 -9.58
N LEU A 440 -14.92 16.00 -9.02
CA LEU A 440 -14.95 16.62 -7.69
C LEU A 440 -15.84 17.86 -7.64
N ALA A 441 -15.76 18.72 -8.66
CA ALA A 441 -16.59 19.93 -8.74
C ALA A 441 -18.08 19.60 -8.83
N ASP A 442 -18.45 18.54 -9.57
CA ASP A 442 -19.83 18.05 -9.62
C ASP A 442 -20.31 17.56 -8.25
N TYR A 443 -19.52 16.72 -7.57
CA TYR A 443 -19.79 16.25 -6.23
C TYR A 443 -20.06 17.43 -5.26
N GLU A 444 -19.16 18.42 -5.26
CA GLU A 444 -19.27 19.58 -4.36
C GLU A 444 -20.49 20.47 -4.68
N LYS A 445 -20.84 20.60 -5.96
CA LYS A 445 -22.03 21.32 -6.39
C LYS A 445 -23.29 20.65 -5.85
N GLN A 446 -23.42 19.33 -6.01
CA GLN A 446 -24.58 18.59 -5.52
C GLN A 446 -24.66 18.61 -3.98
N LYS A 447 -23.52 18.46 -3.30
CA LYS A 447 -23.46 18.54 -1.83
C LYS A 447 -23.89 19.90 -1.30
N LYS A 448 -23.46 21.01 -1.94
CA LYS A 448 -23.90 22.39 -1.56
C LYS A 448 -25.40 22.60 -1.73
N GLN A 449 -26.04 21.83 -2.63
CA GLN A 449 -27.51 21.86 -2.82
C GLN A 449 -28.25 20.97 -1.81
N GLY A 450 -27.55 20.36 -0.83
CA GLY A 450 -28.16 19.44 0.14
C GLY A 450 -28.58 18.09 -0.45
N LYS A 451 -28.15 17.74 -1.67
CA LYS A 451 -28.46 16.48 -2.34
C LYS A 451 -27.51 15.38 -1.90
N ASN A 452 -27.93 14.12 -1.97
CA ASN A 452 -27.03 13.00 -1.95
C ASN A 452 -26.38 12.87 -3.34
N PRO A 453 -25.06 13.10 -3.49
CA PRO A 453 -24.43 13.14 -4.80
C PRO A 453 -24.57 11.83 -5.58
N MET A 454 -25.07 11.93 -6.80
CA MET A 454 -25.14 10.87 -7.79
C MET A 454 -24.39 11.30 -9.05
N PHE A 455 -23.66 10.39 -9.65
CA PHE A 455 -22.81 10.70 -10.80
C PHE A 455 -23.41 10.17 -12.10
N TYR A 456 -23.44 11.04 -13.12
CA TYR A 456 -23.77 10.70 -14.49
C TYR A 456 -22.74 11.25 -15.46
N GLU A 457 -22.31 10.44 -16.43
CA GLU A 457 -21.19 10.78 -17.33
C GLU A 457 -21.47 12.07 -18.13
N ASP A 458 -22.72 12.32 -18.55
CA ASP A 458 -23.09 13.47 -19.35
C ASP A 458 -22.97 14.80 -18.59
N GLU A 459 -23.17 14.81 -17.27
CA GLU A 459 -23.12 16.03 -16.43
C GLU A 459 -21.71 16.63 -16.34
N VAL A 460 -20.68 15.82 -16.57
CA VAL A 460 -19.27 16.23 -16.59
C VAL A 460 -18.65 16.18 -17.98
N GLY A 461 -19.45 15.95 -19.01
CA GLY A 461 -19.01 15.90 -20.40
C GLY A 461 -18.12 14.68 -20.72
N LEU A 462 -18.42 13.54 -20.10
CA LEU A 462 -17.78 12.26 -20.38
C LEU A 462 -18.71 11.38 -21.20
N LYS A 463 -18.16 10.36 -21.87
CA LYS A 463 -18.90 9.37 -22.65
C LYS A 463 -18.25 7.99 -22.57
N GLY A 464 -19.07 6.94 -22.71
CA GLY A 464 -18.58 5.58 -22.79
C GLY A 464 -18.18 4.95 -21.47
N THR A 465 -18.66 5.48 -20.35
CA THR A 465 -18.47 4.91 -19.02
C THR A 465 -19.68 4.03 -18.62
N VAL A 466 -19.64 3.45 -17.44
CA VAL A 466 -20.77 2.69 -16.87
C VAL A 466 -21.80 3.59 -16.16
N TRP A 467 -21.59 4.90 -16.13
CA TRP A 467 -22.37 5.89 -15.38
C TRP A 467 -23.41 6.60 -16.23
N LYS A 468 -24.26 5.81 -16.86
CA LYS A 468 -25.38 6.30 -17.68
C LYS A 468 -26.61 6.59 -16.82
N LYS A 469 -27.42 7.60 -17.23
CA LYS A 469 -28.74 7.82 -16.67
C LYS A 469 -29.65 6.65 -16.92
#